data_0228ed4a5d5e682b9935c4816bdfe75b
#
_entry.id   0228ed4a5d5e682b9935c4816bdfe75b
#
_cell.length_a   1.000
_cell.length_b   1.000
_cell.length_c   1.000
_cell.angle_alpha   90.00
_cell.angle_beta   90.00
_cell.angle_gamma   90.00
#
_symmetry.space_group_name_H-M   'P 1'
#
loop_
_entity.id
_entity.type
_entity.pdbx_description
1 polymer ?
#
loop_
_entity_poly.entity_id
_entity_poly.type
_entity_poly.pdbx_seq_one_letter_code
_entity_poly.pdbx_strand_id
1 'polypeptide(L)'
;RILSSMKEGEKVLDMFAGVGPFPVMLSSKAKLIVANDINPSAVYLLQKNIRLNHLHNVVPVLGDAMNLPHMLDSMKFDRIIMNLPFAAYGFLAGAAKLAAKGAVIHLYALVEKEGEHNEDILRAFPNAKITERFLRSYSPASWHAVYDIEVGDEV
;
A
#
# COMPACT_ATOMS: atom_id res chain seq x y z
N ARG A 1 -11.70 -3.42 -6.80
CA ARG A 1 -10.63 -4.07 -7.59
C ARG A 1 -9.63 -4.81 -6.68
N ILE A 2 -9.05 -4.13 -5.66
CA ILE A 2 -8.11 -4.77 -4.73
C ILE A 2 -8.79 -5.91 -3.97
N LEU A 3 -9.98 -5.66 -3.42
CA LEU A 3 -10.71 -6.66 -2.64
C LEU A 3 -10.95 -7.94 -3.44
N SER A 4 -11.32 -7.83 -4.72
CA SER A 4 -11.58 -9.00 -5.56
C SER A 4 -10.32 -9.83 -5.86
N SER A 5 -9.13 -9.24 -5.76
CA SER A 5 -7.86 -9.94 -5.98
C SER A 5 -7.29 -10.56 -4.71
N MET A 6 -7.84 -10.23 -3.54
CA MET A 6 -7.36 -10.75 -2.26
C MET A 6 -7.77 -12.18 -2.02
N LYS A 7 -6.88 -12.91 -1.34
CA LYS A 7 -7.18 -14.22 -0.73
C LYS A 7 -7.64 -14.01 0.71
N GLU A 8 -8.42 -14.94 1.23
CA GLU A 8 -8.82 -14.92 2.63
C GLU A 8 -7.59 -15.02 3.54
N GLY A 9 -7.57 -14.23 4.61
CA GLY A 9 -6.56 -14.32 5.64
C GLY A 9 -5.25 -13.60 5.36
N GLU A 10 -5.24 -12.67 4.39
CA GLU A 10 -4.03 -11.87 4.10
C GLU A 10 -3.73 -10.87 5.23
N LYS A 11 -2.44 -10.67 5.47
CA LYS A 11 -1.93 -9.55 6.27
C LYS A 11 -1.67 -8.38 5.34
N VAL A 12 -2.28 -7.24 5.64
CA VAL A 12 -2.26 -6.05 4.78
C VAL A 12 -1.61 -4.89 5.51
N LEU A 13 -0.74 -4.16 4.82
CA LEU A 13 -0.21 -2.88 5.28
C LEU A 13 -0.71 -1.77 4.37
N ASP A 14 -1.36 -0.77 4.93
CA ASP A 14 -1.68 0.48 4.26
C ASP A 14 -0.73 1.55 4.79
N MET A 15 0.25 1.95 3.97
CA MET A 15 1.32 2.84 4.41
C MET A 15 0.86 4.29 4.56
N PHE A 16 -0.20 4.68 3.85
CA PHE A 16 -0.72 6.06 3.81
C PHE A 16 -2.24 6.00 3.90
N ALA A 17 -2.74 5.54 5.04
CA ALA A 17 -4.14 5.13 5.17
C ALA A 17 -5.15 6.28 5.17
N GLY A 18 -4.73 7.49 5.55
CA GLY A 18 -5.65 8.60 5.72
C GLY A 18 -6.70 8.27 6.77
N VAL A 19 -7.96 8.49 6.44
CA VAL A 19 -9.10 8.20 7.33
C VAL A 19 -9.57 6.74 7.22
N GLY A 20 -8.95 5.93 6.38
CA GLY A 20 -9.13 4.49 6.34
C GLY A 20 -10.08 3.93 5.29
N PRO A 21 -10.22 4.51 4.08
CA PRO A 21 -11.11 3.92 3.08
C PRO A 21 -10.69 2.52 2.66
N PHE A 22 -9.41 2.25 2.44
CA PHE A 22 -8.93 0.90 2.12
C PHE A 22 -9.07 -0.05 3.31
N PRO A 23 -8.59 0.28 4.52
CA PRO A 23 -8.77 -0.61 5.68
C PRO A 23 -10.20 -1.02 5.92
N VAL A 24 -11.14 -0.08 5.88
CA VAL A 24 -12.56 -0.39 6.08
C VAL A 24 -13.06 -1.36 5.01
N MET A 25 -12.74 -1.08 3.74
CA MET A 25 -13.18 -1.92 2.63
C MET A 25 -12.56 -3.32 2.65
N LEU A 26 -11.28 -3.44 3.02
CA LEU A 26 -10.53 -4.70 2.91
C LEU A 26 -10.65 -5.58 4.16
N SER A 27 -11.21 -5.06 5.25
CA SER A 27 -11.27 -5.77 6.54
C SER A 27 -12.02 -7.09 6.47
N SER A 28 -12.98 -7.24 5.54
CA SER A 28 -13.77 -8.47 5.42
C SER A 28 -12.96 -9.70 5.00
N LYS A 29 -11.85 -9.51 4.30
CA LYS A 29 -10.99 -10.61 3.83
C LYS A 29 -9.65 -10.69 4.55
N ALA A 30 -9.21 -9.63 5.20
CA ALA A 30 -7.91 -9.59 5.84
C ALA A 30 -7.91 -10.29 7.19
N LYS A 31 -6.80 -10.95 7.51
CA LYS A 31 -6.53 -11.43 8.87
C LYS A 31 -6.17 -10.26 9.77
N LEU A 32 -5.36 -9.34 9.25
CA LEU A 32 -4.86 -8.18 9.96
C LEU A 32 -4.58 -7.08 8.96
N ILE A 33 -4.96 -5.85 9.29
CA ILE A 33 -4.58 -4.66 8.53
C ILE A 33 -3.86 -3.71 9.48
N VAL A 34 -2.62 -3.37 9.15
CA VAL A 34 -1.90 -2.28 9.80
C VAL A 34 -2.09 -1.05 8.93
N ALA A 35 -2.70 -0.01 9.49
CA ALA A 35 -3.07 1.21 8.78
C ALA A 35 -2.30 2.38 9.37
N ASN A 36 -1.35 2.92 8.61
CA ASN A 36 -0.45 3.96 9.06
C ASN A 36 -0.76 5.30 8.40
N ASP A 37 -0.62 6.36 9.16
CA ASP A 37 -0.55 7.72 8.61
C ASP A 37 0.33 8.58 9.50
N ILE A 38 0.97 9.58 8.91
CA ILE A 38 1.81 10.53 9.64
C ILE A 38 0.99 11.65 10.29
N ASN A 39 -0.22 11.88 9.81
CA ASN A 39 -1.09 12.97 10.27
C ASN A 39 -1.93 12.51 11.47
N PRO A 40 -1.74 13.13 12.67
CA PRO A 40 -2.53 12.75 13.86
C PRO A 40 -4.03 12.90 13.67
N SER A 41 -4.47 13.91 12.91
CA SER A 41 -5.89 14.12 12.64
C SER A 41 -6.48 13.00 11.80
N ALA A 42 -5.73 12.50 10.81
CA ALA A 42 -6.14 11.37 10.00
C ALA A 42 -6.25 10.10 10.83
N VAL A 43 -5.27 9.84 11.70
CA VAL A 43 -5.28 8.66 12.58
C VAL A 43 -6.44 8.71 13.57
N TYR A 44 -6.76 9.88 14.10
CA TYR A 44 -7.94 10.08 14.96
C TYR A 44 -9.23 9.69 14.24
N LEU A 45 -9.41 10.15 12.99
CA LEU A 45 -10.58 9.83 12.19
C LEU A 45 -10.60 8.35 11.76
N LEU A 46 -9.44 7.78 11.49
CA LEU A 46 -9.30 6.36 11.21
C LEU A 46 -9.77 5.51 12.40
N GLN A 47 -9.32 5.85 13.62
CA GLN A 47 -9.78 5.17 14.84
C GLN A 47 -11.29 5.26 15.00
N LYS A 48 -11.87 6.43 14.70
CA LYS A 48 -13.31 6.65 14.74
C LYS A 48 -14.03 5.76 13.74
N ASN A 49 -13.52 5.67 12.50
CA ASN A 49 -14.11 4.83 11.47
C ASN A 49 -14.01 3.34 11.81
N ILE A 50 -12.91 2.91 12.43
CA ILE A 50 -12.76 1.54 12.93
C ILE A 50 -13.86 1.20 13.94
N ARG A 51 -14.11 2.09 14.90
CA ARG A 51 -15.17 1.90 15.90
C ARG A 51 -16.56 1.90 15.28
N LEU A 52 -16.83 2.85 14.38
CA LEU A 52 -18.15 2.96 13.73
C LEU A 52 -18.51 1.75 12.89
N ASN A 53 -17.49 1.10 12.29
CA ASN A 53 -17.69 -0.09 11.46
C ASN A 53 -17.47 -1.40 12.22
N HIS A 54 -17.26 -1.34 13.54
CA HIS A 54 -17.06 -2.50 14.40
C HIS A 54 -15.94 -3.42 13.93
N LEU A 55 -14.81 -2.85 13.49
CA LEU A 55 -13.68 -3.62 12.98
C LEU A 55 -12.75 -4.04 14.12
N HIS A 56 -12.36 -5.32 14.12
CA HIS A 56 -11.51 -5.91 15.16
C HIS A 56 -10.11 -6.29 14.65
N ASN A 57 -9.87 -6.17 13.35
CA ASN A 57 -8.66 -6.62 12.68
C ASN A 57 -7.85 -5.48 12.05
N VAL A 58 -8.18 -4.23 12.35
CA VAL A 58 -7.45 -3.05 11.85
C VAL A 58 -6.73 -2.37 13.01
N VAL A 59 -5.41 -2.23 12.88
CA VAL A 59 -4.54 -1.59 13.87
C VAL A 59 -4.08 -0.25 13.30
N PRO A 60 -4.54 0.88 13.86
CA PRO A 60 -4.07 2.19 13.43
C PRO A 60 -2.68 2.48 13.99
N VAL A 61 -1.83 3.09 13.17
CA VAL A 61 -0.48 3.48 13.56
C VAL A 61 -0.25 4.93 13.17
N LEU A 62 0.29 5.72 14.10
CA LEU A 62 0.73 7.08 13.83
C LEU A 62 2.24 7.07 13.65
N GLY A 63 2.71 7.20 12.39
CA GLY A 63 4.13 7.14 12.13
C GLY A 63 4.51 7.65 10.75
N ASP A 64 5.78 8.01 10.63
CA ASP A 64 6.39 8.31 9.33
C ASP A 64 6.63 6.99 8.60
N ALA A 65 6.12 6.90 7.37
CA ALA A 65 6.27 5.68 6.56
C ALA A 65 7.73 5.27 6.34
N MET A 66 8.67 6.21 6.37
CA MET A 66 10.10 5.90 6.29
C MET A 66 10.59 5.05 7.46
N ASN A 67 9.92 5.13 8.60
CA ASN A 67 10.29 4.41 9.81
C ASN A 67 9.54 3.09 10.00
N LEU A 68 8.58 2.78 9.14
CA LEU A 68 7.78 1.56 9.27
C LEU A 68 8.61 0.27 9.27
N PRO A 69 9.67 0.12 8.46
CA PRO A 69 10.49 -1.09 8.53
C PRO A 69 11.11 -1.31 9.90
N HIS A 70 11.44 -0.23 10.61
CA HIS A 70 11.95 -0.30 11.99
C HIS A 70 10.83 -0.55 13.00
N MET A 71 9.71 0.17 12.87
CA MET A 71 8.57 0.07 13.78
C MET A 71 7.89 -1.30 13.72
N LEU A 72 7.84 -1.89 12.53
CA LEU A 72 7.18 -3.16 12.26
C LEU A 72 8.18 -4.28 12.02
N ASP A 73 9.34 -4.19 12.65
CA ASP A 73 10.42 -5.17 12.51
C ASP A 73 9.91 -6.59 12.74
N SER A 74 10.38 -7.51 11.91
CA SER A 74 9.98 -8.92 11.86
C SER A 74 8.56 -9.20 11.32
N MET A 75 7.75 -8.19 11.03
CA MET A 75 6.47 -8.40 10.34
C MET A 75 6.65 -8.47 8.83
N LYS A 76 5.86 -9.33 8.19
CA LYS A 76 5.79 -9.44 6.73
C LYS A 76 4.32 -9.39 6.30
N PHE A 77 4.08 -8.67 5.21
CA PHE A 77 2.72 -8.45 4.72
C PHE A 77 2.53 -9.10 3.35
N ASP A 78 1.36 -9.69 3.16
CA ASP A 78 0.96 -10.32 1.91
C ASP A 78 0.53 -9.29 0.87
N ARG A 79 0.13 -8.12 1.33
CA ARG A 79 -0.32 -7.02 0.48
C ARG A 79 0.06 -5.69 1.11
N ILE A 80 0.57 -4.78 0.28
CA ILE A 80 0.95 -3.44 0.74
C ILE A 80 0.29 -2.42 -0.20
N ILE A 81 -0.37 -1.43 0.38
CA ILE A 81 -1.02 -0.34 -0.35
C ILE A 81 -0.22 0.92 -0.14
N MET A 82 0.18 1.56 -1.23
CA MET A 82 0.97 2.78 -1.23
C MET A 82 0.21 3.85 -2.01
N ASN A 83 -0.77 4.48 -1.35
CA ASN A 83 -1.64 5.49 -1.96
C ASN A 83 -1.20 6.90 -1.57
N LEU A 84 -0.06 7.32 -2.14
CA LEU A 84 0.45 8.68 -2.02
C LEU A 84 0.91 9.11 -3.42
N PRO A 85 0.00 9.53 -4.32
CA PRO A 85 0.25 9.65 -5.76
C PRO A 85 1.47 10.47 -6.17
N PHE A 86 1.84 11.48 -5.37
CA PHE A 86 2.94 12.39 -5.72
C PHE A 86 4.31 11.92 -5.25
N ALA A 87 4.38 10.99 -4.28
CA ALA A 87 5.65 10.62 -3.66
C ALA A 87 5.76 9.16 -3.21
N ALA A 88 4.75 8.31 -3.44
CA ALA A 88 4.75 6.95 -2.92
C ALA A 88 5.95 6.11 -3.39
N TYR A 89 6.41 6.33 -4.63
CA TYR A 89 7.56 5.61 -5.18
C TYR A 89 8.85 5.80 -4.36
N GLY A 90 9.00 6.91 -3.61
CA GLY A 90 10.14 7.15 -2.74
C GLY A 90 10.19 6.22 -1.50
N PHE A 91 9.10 5.48 -1.22
CA PHE A 91 9.01 4.58 -0.08
C PHE A 91 9.13 3.09 -0.46
N LEU A 92 9.47 2.80 -1.71
CA LEU A 92 9.52 1.43 -2.23
C LEU A 92 10.55 0.55 -1.50
N ALA A 93 11.70 1.10 -1.14
CA ALA A 93 12.72 0.35 -0.42
C ALA A 93 12.21 -0.16 0.95
N GLY A 94 11.45 0.69 1.64
CA GLY A 94 10.82 0.31 2.91
C GLY A 94 9.75 -0.77 2.72
N ALA A 95 8.93 -0.64 1.67
CA ALA A 95 7.93 -1.65 1.33
C ALA A 95 8.57 -3.01 1.04
N ALA A 96 9.72 -3.01 0.35
CA ALA A 96 10.45 -4.25 0.04
C ALA A 96 10.86 -5.00 1.32
N LYS A 97 11.22 -4.28 2.37
CA LYS A 97 11.60 -4.88 3.66
C LYS A 97 10.41 -5.51 4.40
N LEU A 98 9.20 -5.04 4.11
CA LEU A 98 7.97 -5.48 4.78
C LEU A 98 7.14 -6.44 3.93
N ALA A 99 7.53 -6.69 2.70
CA ALA A 99 6.80 -7.58 1.79
C ALA A 99 7.16 -9.04 2.04
N ALA A 100 6.14 -9.89 2.18
CA ALA A 100 6.30 -11.33 2.19
C ALA A 100 6.65 -11.83 0.78
N LYS A 101 7.17 -13.05 0.69
CA LYS A 101 7.35 -13.73 -0.60
C LYS A 101 5.99 -13.86 -1.28
N GLY A 102 5.93 -13.54 -2.56
CA GLY A 102 4.68 -13.60 -3.32
C GLY A 102 3.69 -12.49 -3.01
N ALA A 103 4.10 -11.47 -2.25
CA ALA A 103 3.23 -10.34 -1.92
C ALA A 103 2.84 -9.52 -3.15
N VAL A 104 1.75 -8.79 -3.04
CA VAL A 104 1.30 -7.84 -4.06
C VAL A 104 1.35 -6.43 -3.48
N ILE A 105 2.00 -5.53 -4.19
CA ILE A 105 2.07 -4.12 -3.84
C ILE A 105 1.20 -3.34 -4.81
N HIS A 106 0.36 -2.45 -4.30
CA HIS A 106 -0.44 -1.51 -5.10
C HIS A 106 0.14 -0.11 -4.92
N LEU A 107 0.89 0.35 -5.91
CA LEU A 107 1.51 1.67 -5.91
C LEU A 107 0.70 2.61 -6.78
N TYR A 108 0.10 3.63 -6.17
CA TYR A 108 -0.59 4.70 -6.89
C TYR A 108 0.39 5.83 -7.14
N ALA A 109 0.47 6.29 -8.38
CA ALA A 109 1.43 7.30 -8.78
C ALA A 109 0.85 8.24 -9.84
N LEU A 110 1.40 9.43 -9.92
CA LEU A 110 1.16 10.35 -11.01
C LEU A 110 2.27 10.12 -12.05
N VAL A 111 1.88 9.90 -13.31
CA VAL A 111 2.82 9.59 -14.38
C VAL A 111 2.61 10.48 -15.60
N GLU A 112 3.69 10.75 -16.34
CA GLU A 112 3.66 11.47 -17.60
C GLU A 112 3.83 10.53 -18.80
N LYS A 113 4.28 9.29 -18.57
CA LYS A 113 4.47 8.28 -19.60
C LYS A 113 4.29 6.88 -19.03
N GLU A 114 4.01 5.93 -19.91
CA GLU A 114 3.95 4.52 -19.56
C GLU A 114 5.32 4.05 -19.09
N GLY A 115 5.33 3.27 -18.00
CA GLY A 115 6.54 2.68 -17.44
C GLY A 115 7.45 3.63 -16.69
N GLU A 116 6.98 4.84 -16.36
CA GLU A 116 7.81 5.88 -15.75
C GLU A 116 8.50 5.42 -14.46
N HIS A 117 7.84 4.62 -13.63
CA HIS A 117 8.38 4.17 -12.35
C HIS A 117 8.89 2.72 -12.36
N ASN A 118 8.93 2.07 -13.53
CA ASN A 118 9.36 0.67 -13.63
C ASN A 118 10.77 0.45 -13.10
N GLU A 119 11.69 1.36 -13.39
CA GLU A 119 13.07 1.24 -12.96
C GLU A 119 13.21 1.30 -11.43
N ASP A 120 12.51 2.24 -10.80
CA ASP A 120 12.49 2.37 -9.34
C ASP A 120 11.88 1.11 -8.69
N ILE A 121 10.80 0.60 -9.28
CA ILE A 121 10.14 -0.61 -8.79
C ILE A 121 11.08 -1.81 -8.88
N LEU A 122 11.74 -2.00 -10.01
CA LEU A 122 12.65 -3.13 -10.21
C LEU A 122 13.92 -3.03 -9.36
N ARG A 123 14.32 -1.80 -8.99
CA ARG A 123 15.42 -1.63 -8.05
C ARG A 123 15.07 -2.14 -6.67
N ALA A 124 13.83 -1.91 -6.23
CA ALA A 124 13.33 -2.39 -4.93
C ALA A 124 12.91 -3.87 -4.97
N PHE A 125 12.36 -4.32 -6.09
CA PHE A 125 11.82 -5.66 -6.30
C PHE A 125 12.36 -6.25 -7.61
N PRO A 126 13.62 -6.77 -7.63
CA PRO A 126 14.29 -7.13 -8.88
C PRO A 126 13.59 -8.20 -9.74
N ASN A 127 12.82 -9.08 -9.11
CA ASN A 127 12.13 -10.17 -9.80
C ASN A 127 10.61 -9.97 -9.90
N ALA A 128 10.17 -8.73 -9.74
CA ALA A 128 8.75 -8.42 -9.72
C ALA A 128 8.13 -8.46 -11.12
N LYS A 129 6.88 -8.90 -11.18
CA LYS A 129 6.02 -8.71 -12.34
C LYS A 129 5.22 -7.43 -12.12
N ILE A 130 5.30 -6.50 -13.06
CA ILE A 130 4.66 -5.19 -12.97
C ILE A 130 3.52 -5.10 -13.98
N THR A 131 2.33 -4.71 -13.50
CA THR A 131 1.20 -4.37 -14.35
C THR A 131 0.81 -2.94 -14.06
N GLU A 132 0.85 -2.08 -15.07
CA GLU A 132 0.47 -0.67 -14.94
C GLU A 132 -0.91 -0.45 -15.55
N ARG A 133 -1.70 0.38 -14.89
CA ARG A 133 -3.04 0.71 -15.32
C ARG A 133 -3.29 2.20 -15.14
N PHE A 134 -3.67 2.88 -16.23
CA PHE A 134 -4.06 4.29 -16.18
C PHE A 134 -5.49 4.40 -15.64
N LEU A 135 -5.68 5.23 -14.61
CA LEU A 135 -6.96 5.38 -13.94
C LEU A 135 -7.75 6.58 -14.49
N ARG A 136 -7.09 7.74 -14.62
CA ARG A 136 -7.70 8.97 -15.11
C ARG A 136 -6.63 10.02 -15.41
N SER A 137 -6.98 10.99 -16.26
CA SER A 137 -6.13 12.16 -16.50
C SER A 137 -6.07 13.04 -15.25
N TYR A 138 -4.90 13.59 -14.99
CA TYR A 138 -4.69 14.61 -13.98
C TYR A 138 -4.51 16.00 -14.63
N SER A 139 -3.74 16.06 -15.72
CA SER A 139 -3.53 17.24 -16.54
C SER A 139 -3.40 16.79 -18.01
N PRO A 140 -3.29 17.72 -18.97
CA PRO A 140 -3.08 17.34 -20.38
C PRO A 140 -1.87 16.42 -20.62
N ALA A 141 -0.87 16.46 -19.71
CA ALA A 141 0.39 15.74 -19.88
C ALA A 141 0.63 14.68 -18.80
N SER A 142 -0.34 14.42 -17.90
CA SER A 142 -0.13 13.48 -16.81
C SER A 142 -1.40 12.73 -16.44
N TRP A 143 -1.23 11.54 -15.84
CA TRP A 143 -2.30 10.62 -15.46
C TRP A 143 -2.06 10.06 -14.08
N HIS A 144 -3.16 9.78 -13.36
CA HIS A 144 -3.11 8.89 -12.21
C HIS A 144 -3.02 7.45 -12.71
N ALA A 145 -2.07 6.72 -12.19
CA ALA A 145 -1.88 5.30 -12.53
C ALA A 145 -1.75 4.46 -11.27
N VAL A 146 -1.99 3.18 -11.39
CA VAL A 146 -1.67 2.21 -10.35
C VAL A 146 -0.76 1.14 -10.94
N TYR A 147 0.32 0.85 -10.21
CA TYR A 147 1.21 -0.27 -10.49
C TYR A 147 0.84 -1.41 -9.55
N ASP A 148 0.43 -2.53 -10.12
CA ASP A 148 0.25 -3.77 -9.36
C ASP A 148 1.55 -4.55 -9.49
N ILE A 149 2.26 -4.72 -8.38
CA ILE A 149 3.60 -5.30 -8.33
C ILE A 149 3.50 -6.65 -7.66
N GLU A 150 3.72 -7.73 -8.41
CA GLU A 150 3.76 -9.08 -7.85
C GLU A 150 5.20 -9.40 -7.49
N VAL A 151 5.48 -9.49 -6.20
CA VAL A 151 6.81 -9.78 -5.67
C VAL A 151 7.14 -11.24 -5.92
N GLY A 152 8.34 -11.51 -6.43
CA GLY A 152 8.77 -12.89 -6.66
C GLY A 152 8.98 -13.66 -5.36
N ASP A 153 9.02 -15.00 -5.48
CA ASP A 153 9.26 -15.90 -4.35
C ASP A 153 10.75 -15.98 -3.96
N GLU A 154 11.62 -15.49 -4.83
CA GLU A 154 13.06 -15.43 -4.57
C GLU A 154 13.42 -14.10 -3.90
N VAL A 155 14.19 -14.20 -2.86
CA VAL A 155 14.67 -13.06 -2.09
C VAL A 155 16.05 -12.64 -2.57
#